data_0c6d60eaa28c29219d8b36c367f7b528
#
_entry.id   0c6d60eaa28c29219d8b36c367f7b528
#
_cell.length_a   1.000
_cell.length_b   1.000
_cell.length_c   1.000
_cell.angle_alpha   90.00
_cell.angle_beta   90.00
_cell.angle_gamma   90.00
#
_symmetry.space_group_name_H-M   'P 1'
#
loop_
_entity.id
_entity.type
_entity.pdbx_description
1 polymer ?
#
loop_
_entity_poly.entity_id
_entity_poly.type
_entity_poly.pdbx_seq_one_letter_code
_entity_poly.pdbx_strand_id
1 'polypeptide(L)'
;MATKSKKSQDKYKPDQFVVHPHHGAAKVVRKVNKNVEVFVEGEPKSKRIQYFEIQVLIDGLTVMVPVESVDEVIRPIVSKNAISRKVFPIFKEKPEEAGTNWSRWYKVLTEKMTSGDIIQVAEVVRDLSHAQMKKGISPALKRMLAKARVTLASEVACALEIDEEAAVEKINQYLPEEEPDDGL
;
A
#
# COMPACT_ATOMS: atom_id res chain seq x y z
N MET A 1 15.10 -28.18 9.55
CA MET A 1 14.36 -27.05 8.97
C MET A 1 13.21 -26.55 9.88
N ALA A 2 13.44 -26.39 11.19
CA ALA A 2 12.37 -26.11 12.17
C ALA A 2 12.47 -24.74 12.88
N THR A 3 13.32 -23.83 12.43
CA THR A 3 13.63 -22.58 13.17
C THR A 3 12.97 -21.31 12.62
N LYS A 4 12.36 -21.35 11.42
CA LYS A 4 11.64 -20.19 10.86
C LYS A 4 10.22 -19.98 11.43
N SER A 5 9.54 -21.04 11.86
CA SER A 5 8.12 -21.00 12.25
C SER A 5 7.84 -20.32 13.60
N LYS A 6 8.77 -20.35 14.57
CA LYS A 6 8.53 -19.75 15.90
C LYS A 6 8.71 -18.22 15.94
N LYS A 7 9.53 -17.64 15.06
CA LYS A 7 9.85 -16.21 15.07
C LYS A 7 8.74 -15.33 14.44
N SER A 8 7.92 -15.89 13.55
CA SER A 8 6.81 -15.19 12.90
C SER A 8 5.51 -15.21 13.73
N GLN A 9 5.39 -16.14 14.68
CA GLN A 9 4.16 -16.28 15.47
C GLN A 9 3.85 -15.10 16.40
N ASP A 10 4.86 -14.36 16.89
CA ASP A 10 4.69 -13.24 17.82
C ASP A 10 5.14 -11.89 17.24
N LYS A 11 5.37 -11.82 15.93
CA LYS A 11 5.91 -10.62 15.28
C LYS A 11 4.94 -9.45 15.28
N TYR A 12 3.64 -9.72 15.09
CA TYR A 12 2.60 -8.70 15.06
C TYR A 12 1.64 -8.89 16.23
N LYS A 13 1.29 -7.79 16.89
CA LYS A 13 0.37 -7.75 18.05
C LYS A 13 -0.99 -7.19 17.62
N PRO A 14 -2.07 -7.54 18.35
CA PRO A 14 -3.35 -6.85 18.20
C PRO A 14 -3.15 -5.32 18.32
N ASP A 15 -3.95 -4.59 17.58
CA ASP A 15 -3.91 -3.11 17.45
C ASP A 15 -2.67 -2.53 16.76
N GLN A 16 -1.73 -3.34 16.33
CA GLN A 16 -0.57 -2.88 15.57
C GLN A 16 -0.97 -2.55 14.12
N PHE A 17 -0.48 -1.41 13.61
CA PHE A 17 -0.62 -1.05 12.22
C PHE A 17 0.43 -1.73 11.34
N VAL A 18 -0.02 -2.19 10.18
CA VAL A 18 0.77 -2.88 9.15
C VAL A 18 0.37 -2.39 7.77
N VAL A 19 1.14 -2.73 6.76
CA VAL A 19 0.81 -2.42 5.36
C VAL A 19 0.63 -3.70 4.58
N HIS A 20 -0.47 -3.79 3.85
CA HIS A 20 -0.71 -4.82 2.84
C HIS A 20 -0.46 -4.22 1.45
N PRO A 21 0.34 -4.87 0.55
CA PRO A 21 0.73 -4.30 -0.75
C PRO A 21 -0.43 -3.81 -1.62
N HIS A 22 -1.53 -4.57 -1.60
CA HIS A 22 -2.69 -4.27 -2.45
C HIS A 22 -3.77 -3.40 -1.77
N HIS A 23 -3.79 -3.35 -0.43
CA HIS A 23 -4.84 -2.72 0.35
C HIS A 23 -4.38 -1.51 1.17
N GLY A 24 -3.07 -1.23 1.25
CA GLY A 24 -2.52 -0.13 2.03
C GLY A 24 -2.48 -0.42 3.53
N ALA A 25 -2.63 0.62 4.34
CA ALA A 25 -2.56 0.51 5.79
C ALA A 25 -3.73 -0.32 6.35
N ALA A 26 -3.41 -1.20 7.29
CA ALA A 26 -4.34 -2.08 7.97
C ALA A 26 -3.98 -2.22 9.45
N LYS A 27 -4.93 -2.63 10.27
CA LYS A 27 -4.76 -2.88 11.69
C LYS A 27 -4.86 -4.37 11.97
N VAL A 28 -3.94 -4.92 12.73
CA VAL A 28 -4.00 -6.30 13.20
C VAL A 28 -5.11 -6.40 14.27
N VAL A 29 -6.11 -7.25 14.02
CA VAL A 29 -7.23 -7.45 14.94
C VAL A 29 -6.90 -8.55 15.94
N ARG A 30 -6.60 -9.74 15.43
CA ARG A 30 -6.32 -10.93 16.27
C ARG A 30 -5.68 -12.04 15.46
N LYS A 31 -5.25 -13.09 16.18
CA LYS A 31 -4.91 -14.38 15.56
C LYS A 31 -6.10 -15.34 15.65
N VAL A 32 -6.36 -16.04 14.56
CA VAL A 32 -7.42 -17.03 14.48
C VAL A 32 -6.90 -18.34 13.88
N ASN A 33 -7.48 -19.47 14.33
CA ASN A 33 -7.22 -20.76 13.71
C ASN A 33 -8.41 -21.15 12.85
N LYS A 34 -8.18 -21.55 11.62
CA LYS A 34 -9.21 -22.09 10.72
C LYS A 34 -8.83 -23.48 10.23
N ASN A 35 -9.82 -24.35 10.16
CA ASN A 35 -9.67 -25.63 9.45
C ASN A 35 -9.93 -25.37 7.97
N VAL A 36 -8.96 -25.70 7.14
CA VAL A 36 -9.03 -25.53 5.68
C VAL A 36 -8.88 -26.90 5.05
N GLU A 37 -9.73 -27.20 4.08
CA GLU A 37 -9.55 -28.40 3.26
C GLU A 37 -8.39 -28.19 2.28
N VAL A 38 -7.40 -29.03 2.34
CA VAL A 38 -6.27 -29.08 1.40
C VAL A 38 -6.29 -30.42 0.70
N PHE A 39 -6.05 -30.44 -0.59
CA PHE A 39 -5.94 -31.70 -1.33
C PHE A 39 -4.50 -32.19 -1.28
N VAL A 40 -4.30 -33.37 -0.74
CA VAL A 40 -3.01 -34.07 -0.67
C VAL A 40 -3.16 -35.38 -1.44
N GLU A 41 -2.41 -35.54 -2.53
CA GLU A 41 -2.49 -36.70 -3.41
C GLU A 41 -3.89 -36.98 -3.97
N GLY A 42 -4.68 -35.89 -4.18
CA GLY A 42 -6.05 -36.00 -4.71
C GLY A 42 -7.14 -36.22 -3.66
N GLU A 43 -6.78 -36.44 -2.39
CA GLU A 43 -7.74 -36.61 -1.30
C GLU A 43 -7.89 -35.33 -0.45
N PRO A 44 -9.13 -34.95 -0.05
CA PRO A 44 -9.35 -33.82 0.82
C PRO A 44 -8.89 -34.14 2.25
N LYS A 45 -7.97 -33.36 2.77
CA LYS A 45 -7.51 -33.44 4.18
C LYS A 45 -7.76 -32.10 4.87
N SER A 46 -8.31 -32.16 6.08
CA SER A 46 -8.48 -30.96 6.92
C SER A 46 -7.14 -30.60 7.57
N LYS A 47 -6.65 -29.37 7.28
CA LYS A 47 -5.45 -28.80 7.90
C LYS A 47 -5.84 -27.59 8.74
N ARG A 48 -5.38 -27.55 9.99
CA ARG A 48 -5.53 -26.38 10.86
C ARG A 48 -4.45 -25.37 10.52
N ILE A 49 -4.84 -24.17 10.03
CA ILE A 49 -3.95 -23.08 9.68
C ILE A 49 -4.24 -21.91 10.60
N GLN A 50 -3.19 -21.25 11.08
CA GLN A 50 -3.27 -20.04 11.88
C GLN A 50 -3.13 -18.81 10.97
N TYR A 51 -3.99 -17.83 11.17
CA TYR A 51 -4.04 -16.59 10.42
C TYR A 51 -3.96 -15.38 11.34
N PHE A 52 -3.36 -14.30 10.85
CA PHE A 52 -3.65 -12.94 11.34
C PHE A 52 -4.91 -12.44 10.63
N GLU A 53 -5.87 -11.99 11.41
CA GLU A 53 -7.01 -11.21 10.92
C GLU A 53 -6.60 -9.75 10.95
N ILE A 54 -6.53 -9.10 9.78
CA ILE A 54 -6.21 -7.68 9.65
C ILE A 54 -7.40 -6.94 9.06
N GLN A 55 -7.65 -5.73 9.53
CA GLN A 55 -8.69 -4.85 9.01
C GLN A 55 -8.04 -3.70 8.24
N VAL A 56 -8.36 -3.60 6.96
CA VAL A 56 -7.91 -2.51 6.08
C VAL A 56 -8.55 -1.21 6.51
N LEU A 57 -7.79 -0.12 6.62
CA LEU A 57 -8.30 1.15 7.14
C LEU A 57 -9.16 1.90 6.12
N ILE A 58 -8.85 1.77 4.83
CA ILE A 58 -9.50 2.52 3.75
C ILE A 58 -10.97 2.12 3.56
N ASP A 59 -11.27 0.82 3.61
CA ASP A 59 -12.59 0.28 3.27
C ASP A 59 -13.17 -0.67 4.34
N GLY A 60 -12.44 -0.89 5.43
CA GLY A 60 -12.83 -1.80 6.50
C GLY A 60 -12.78 -3.28 6.14
N LEU A 61 -12.20 -3.64 4.97
CA LEU A 61 -12.09 -5.01 4.52
C LEU A 61 -11.30 -5.86 5.52
N THR A 62 -11.82 -7.02 5.87
CA THR A 62 -11.10 -8.00 6.68
C THR A 62 -10.31 -8.94 5.79
N VAL A 63 -8.98 -8.99 5.97
CA VAL A 63 -8.08 -9.87 5.24
C VAL A 63 -7.46 -10.89 6.20
N MET A 64 -7.37 -12.14 5.76
CA MET A 64 -6.79 -13.23 6.52
C MET A 64 -5.41 -13.57 5.95
N VAL A 65 -4.36 -13.32 6.72
CA VAL A 65 -2.97 -13.57 6.32
C VAL A 65 -2.41 -14.76 7.07
N PRO A 66 -1.98 -15.84 6.39
CA PRO A 66 -1.40 -17.01 7.07
C PRO A 66 -0.15 -16.59 7.88
N VAL A 67 -0.05 -17.07 9.12
CA VAL A 67 1.09 -16.74 9.99
C VAL A 67 2.42 -17.21 9.40
N GLU A 68 2.41 -18.32 8.66
CA GLU A 68 3.61 -18.89 8.03
C GLU A 68 4.22 -17.99 6.95
N SER A 69 3.38 -17.24 6.22
CA SER A 69 3.78 -16.35 5.12
C SER A 69 3.59 -14.86 5.43
N VAL A 70 3.35 -14.50 6.68
CA VAL A 70 3.00 -13.13 7.08
C VAL A 70 4.03 -12.10 6.62
N ASP A 71 5.32 -12.43 6.69
CA ASP A 71 6.41 -11.53 6.33
C ASP A 71 6.54 -11.29 4.81
N GLU A 72 5.95 -12.16 4.01
CA GLU A 72 5.90 -12.04 2.55
C GLU A 72 4.67 -11.22 2.10
N VAL A 73 3.64 -11.15 2.97
CA VAL A 73 2.35 -10.52 2.64
C VAL A 73 2.20 -9.14 3.24
N ILE A 74 2.64 -8.92 4.49
CA ILE A 74 2.52 -7.63 5.16
C ILE A 74 3.85 -7.17 5.75
N ARG A 75 3.99 -5.86 5.89
CA ARG A 75 5.13 -5.21 6.55
C ARG A 75 4.69 -4.22 7.62
N PRO A 76 5.57 -3.85 8.56
CA PRO A 76 5.29 -2.74 9.47
C PRO A 76 5.10 -1.41 8.72
N ILE A 77 4.35 -0.49 9.33
CA ILE A 77 4.30 0.92 8.93
C ILE A 77 5.71 1.52 9.02
N VAL A 78 6.05 2.37 8.07
CA VAL A 78 7.32 3.11 8.12
C VAL A 78 7.34 4.10 9.28
N SER A 79 8.54 4.42 9.78
CA SER A 79 8.68 5.37 10.88
C SER A 79 8.40 6.82 10.42
N LYS A 80 8.01 7.69 11.36
CA LYS A 80 7.86 9.13 11.14
C LYS A 80 9.09 9.77 10.48
N ASN A 81 10.30 9.36 10.90
CA ASN A 81 11.54 9.83 10.30
C ASN A 81 11.68 9.39 8.84
N ALA A 82 11.21 8.19 8.48
CA ALA A 82 11.24 7.74 7.10
C ALA A 82 10.28 8.54 6.22
N ILE A 83 9.09 8.92 6.71
CA ILE A 83 8.19 9.82 6.00
C ILE A 83 8.90 11.13 5.66
N SER A 84 9.46 11.81 6.67
CA SER A 84 10.07 13.13 6.49
C SER A 84 11.35 13.11 5.64
N ARG A 85 12.18 12.06 5.78
CA ARG A 85 13.50 12.02 5.16
C ARG A 85 13.55 11.27 3.83
N LYS A 86 12.57 10.39 3.55
CA LYS A 86 12.59 9.55 2.35
C LYS A 86 11.36 9.75 1.48
N VAL A 87 10.16 9.88 2.07
CA VAL A 87 8.91 9.95 1.29
C VAL A 87 8.67 11.36 0.76
N PHE A 88 8.64 12.38 1.62
CA PHE A 88 8.40 13.76 1.17
C PHE A 88 9.46 14.31 0.19
N PRO A 89 10.76 13.99 0.31
CA PRO A 89 11.73 14.40 -0.69
C PRO A 89 11.47 13.89 -2.10
N ILE A 90 10.82 12.72 -2.26
CA ILE A 90 10.44 12.17 -3.58
C ILE A 90 9.68 13.19 -4.43
N PHE A 91 8.78 13.97 -3.83
CA PHE A 91 7.98 14.97 -4.55
C PHE A 91 8.79 16.15 -5.10
N LYS A 92 10.02 16.34 -4.63
CA LYS A 92 10.96 17.36 -5.13
C LYS A 92 11.85 16.85 -6.26
N GLU A 93 11.86 15.53 -6.48
CA GLU A 93 12.62 14.92 -7.55
C GLU A 93 11.91 15.10 -8.89
N LYS A 94 12.69 15.04 -9.97
CA LYS A 94 12.13 15.14 -11.32
C LYS A 94 11.19 13.96 -11.58
N PRO A 95 9.93 14.21 -12.03
CA PRO A 95 8.99 13.16 -12.35
C PRO A 95 9.45 12.33 -13.55
N GLU A 96 9.13 11.04 -13.53
CA GLU A 96 9.29 10.16 -14.69
C GLU A 96 8.13 10.39 -15.67
N GLU A 97 8.46 10.53 -16.95
CA GLU A 97 7.48 10.72 -18.02
C GLU A 97 7.34 9.46 -18.88
N ALA A 98 6.15 9.24 -19.43
CA ALA A 98 5.86 8.10 -20.31
C ALA A 98 6.76 8.03 -21.55
N GLY A 99 7.33 9.16 -22.00
CA GLY A 99 8.00 9.27 -23.30
C GLY A 99 7.08 8.82 -24.44
N THR A 100 7.59 7.99 -25.35
CA THR A 100 6.82 7.41 -26.47
C THR A 100 6.19 6.05 -26.14
N ASN A 101 6.58 5.41 -25.04
CA ASN A 101 6.14 4.05 -24.71
C ASN A 101 5.19 4.03 -23.49
N TRP A 102 3.94 4.40 -23.72
CA TRP A 102 2.87 4.43 -22.72
C TRP A 102 2.59 3.07 -22.07
N SER A 103 2.64 1.98 -22.84
CA SER A 103 2.37 0.64 -22.31
C SER A 103 3.43 0.20 -21.30
N ARG A 104 4.70 0.49 -21.60
CA ARG A 104 5.80 0.22 -20.67
C ARG A 104 5.67 1.05 -19.40
N TRP A 105 5.39 2.33 -19.54
CA TRP A 105 5.22 3.24 -18.40
C TRP A 105 4.06 2.79 -17.50
N TYR A 106 2.90 2.45 -18.08
CA TYR A 106 1.76 1.91 -17.34
C TYR A 106 2.14 0.64 -16.55
N LYS A 107 2.91 -0.27 -17.17
CA LYS A 107 3.39 -1.49 -16.50
C LYS A 107 4.29 -1.16 -15.31
N VAL A 108 5.26 -0.25 -15.47
CA VAL A 108 6.15 0.19 -14.39
C VAL A 108 5.36 0.82 -13.24
N LEU A 109 4.39 1.70 -13.53
CA LEU A 109 3.53 2.28 -12.50
C LEU A 109 2.71 1.21 -11.76
N THR A 110 2.21 0.20 -12.47
CA THR A 110 1.48 -0.92 -11.87
C THR A 110 2.37 -1.75 -10.96
N GLU A 111 3.60 -2.03 -11.37
CA GLU A 111 4.60 -2.74 -10.56
C GLU A 111 4.94 -1.96 -9.30
N LYS A 112 5.16 -0.64 -9.40
CA LYS A 112 5.37 0.25 -8.25
C LYS A 112 4.19 0.21 -7.27
N MET A 113 2.95 0.25 -7.78
CA MET A 113 1.73 0.19 -6.96
C MET A 113 1.55 -1.14 -6.21
N THR A 114 2.02 -2.24 -6.78
CA THR A 114 1.88 -3.58 -6.20
C THR A 114 3.08 -4.02 -5.36
N SER A 115 4.16 -3.24 -5.34
CA SER A 115 5.37 -3.54 -4.57
C SER A 115 5.17 -3.51 -3.05
N GLY A 116 4.19 -2.74 -2.58
CA GLY A 116 3.98 -2.46 -1.15
C GLY A 116 4.99 -1.47 -0.56
N ASP A 117 5.90 -0.89 -1.36
CA ASP A 117 6.86 0.11 -0.91
C ASP A 117 6.27 1.52 -1.02
N ILE A 118 6.19 2.22 0.12
CA ILE A 118 5.64 3.58 0.18
C ILE A 118 6.41 4.57 -0.70
N ILE A 119 7.72 4.39 -0.89
CA ILE A 119 8.55 5.24 -1.75
C ILE A 119 8.08 5.09 -3.19
N GLN A 120 7.90 3.87 -3.66
CA GLN A 120 7.40 3.61 -5.02
C GLN A 120 5.97 4.12 -5.22
N VAL A 121 5.11 4.01 -4.20
CA VAL A 121 3.76 4.62 -4.26
C VAL A 121 3.83 6.14 -4.33
N ALA A 122 4.73 6.79 -3.58
CA ALA A 122 4.96 8.24 -3.65
C ALA A 122 5.47 8.68 -5.04
N GLU A 123 6.35 7.89 -5.67
CA GLU A 123 6.79 8.13 -7.05
C GLU A 123 5.62 8.08 -8.03
N VAL A 124 4.71 7.12 -7.90
CA VAL A 124 3.50 7.04 -8.74
C VAL A 124 2.62 8.28 -8.56
N VAL A 125 2.43 8.73 -7.31
CA VAL A 125 1.66 9.96 -7.04
C VAL A 125 2.34 11.17 -7.68
N ARG A 126 3.66 11.34 -7.53
CA ARG A 126 4.43 12.42 -8.15
C ARG A 126 4.28 12.40 -9.67
N ASP A 127 4.60 11.27 -10.28
CA ASP A 127 4.70 11.14 -11.74
C ASP A 127 3.34 11.37 -12.42
N LEU A 128 2.27 10.78 -11.86
CA LEU A 128 0.92 10.92 -12.40
C LEU A 128 0.31 12.31 -12.13
N SER A 129 0.59 12.94 -10.99
CA SER A 129 0.14 14.31 -10.71
C SER A 129 0.76 15.31 -11.68
N HIS A 130 2.07 15.20 -11.94
CA HIS A 130 2.74 16.04 -12.93
C HIS A 130 2.26 15.77 -14.36
N ALA A 131 2.04 14.49 -14.74
CA ALA A 131 1.50 14.16 -16.06
C ALA A 131 0.07 14.70 -16.25
N GLN A 132 -0.76 14.65 -15.21
CA GLN A 132 -2.12 15.17 -15.23
C GLN A 132 -2.12 16.67 -15.50
N MET A 133 -1.29 17.45 -14.82
CA MET A 133 -1.17 18.89 -15.03
C MET A 133 -0.63 19.24 -16.41
N LYS A 134 0.41 18.55 -16.86
CA LYS A 134 1.11 18.92 -18.10
C LYS A 134 0.29 18.67 -19.36
N LYS A 135 -0.48 17.58 -19.42
CA LYS A 135 -1.16 17.12 -20.65
C LYS A 135 -2.43 16.30 -20.42
N GLY A 136 -2.86 16.18 -19.17
CA GLY A 136 -3.92 15.26 -18.81
C GLY A 136 -3.48 13.79 -18.84
N ILE A 137 -4.26 12.92 -18.20
CA ILE A 137 -4.04 11.47 -18.16
C ILE A 137 -5.33 10.72 -18.46
N SER A 138 -5.19 9.48 -18.93
CA SER A 138 -6.33 8.61 -19.25
C SER A 138 -7.18 8.28 -18.00
N PRO A 139 -8.46 7.90 -18.18
CA PRO A 139 -9.31 7.48 -17.06
C PRO A 139 -8.71 6.33 -16.22
N ALA A 140 -7.97 5.42 -16.86
CA ALA A 140 -7.28 4.33 -16.15
C ALA A 140 -6.17 4.87 -15.25
N LEU A 141 -5.38 5.83 -15.71
CA LEU A 141 -4.34 6.49 -14.92
C LEU A 141 -4.91 7.40 -13.84
N LYS A 142 -6.05 8.08 -14.08
CA LYS A 142 -6.77 8.85 -13.05
C LYS A 142 -7.18 7.93 -11.88
N ARG A 143 -7.74 6.74 -12.17
CA ARG A 143 -8.08 5.76 -11.14
C ARG A 143 -6.85 5.26 -10.38
N MET A 144 -5.73 5.02 -11.09
CA MET A 144 -4.47 4.62 -10.46
C MET A 144 -3.94 5.71 -9.53
N LEU A 145 -3.94 6.97 -9.97
CA LEU A 145 -3.53 8.12 -9.15
C LEU A 145 -4.40 8.26 -7.89
N ALA A 146 -5.73 8.17 -8.04
CA ALA A 146 -6.64 8.23 -6.90
C ALA A 146 -6.34 7.12 -5.88
N LYS A 147 -6.16 5.88 -6.35
CA LYS A 147 -5.76 4.75 -5.49
C LYS A 147 -4.41 4.99 -4.82
N ALA A 148 -3.42 5.48 -5.56
CA ALA A 148 -2.08 5.75 -5.03
C ALA A 148 -2.12 6.82 -3.92
N ARG A 149 -2.87 7.92 -4.13
CA ARG A 149 -3.06 9.00 -3.14
C ARG A 149 -3.68 8.46 -1.85
N VAL A 150 -4.76 7.69 -1.93
CA VAL A 150 -5.43 7.11 -0.76
C VAL A 150 -4.51 6.12 -0.02
N THR A 151 -3.82 5.23 -0.75
CA THR A 151 -2.87 4.29 -0.15
C THR A 151 -1.72 5.02 0.57
N LEU A 152 -1.15 6.05 -0.07
CA LEU A 152 -0.09 6.86 0.53
C LEU A 152 -0.57 7.62 1.76
N ALA A 153 -1.74 8.28 1.69
CA ALA A 153 -2.30 9.04 2.79
C ALA A 153 -2.58 8.17 4.01
N SER A 154 -3.14 6.97 3.82
CA SER A 154 -3.43 6.04 4.91
C SER A 154 -2.17 5.62 5.68
N GLU A 155 -1.05 5.34 4.99
CA GLU A 155 0.20 5.00 5.66
C GLU A 155 0.86 6.22 6.31
N VAL A 156 0.83 7.40 5.65
CA VAL A 156 1.34 8.65 6.21
C VAL A 156 0.57 9.04 7.47
N ALA A 157 -0.75 8.91 7.47
CA ALA A 157 -1.60 9.16 8.63
C ALA A 157 -1.20 8.29 9.82
N CYS A 158 -1.07 6.99 9.62
CA CYS A 158 -0.62 6.06 10.66
C CYS A 158 0.80 6.37 11.15
N ALA A 159 1.74 6.66 10.24
CA ALA A 159 3.15 6.91 10.60
C ALA A 159 3.34 8.23 11.36
N LEU A 160 2.54 9.24 11.06
CA LEU A 160 2.61 10.56 11.70
C LEU A 160 1.64 10.68 12.89
N GLU A 161 0.77 9.69 13.12
CA GLU A 161 -0.28 9.72 14.15
C GLU A 161 -1.22 10.92 13.98
N ILE A 162 -1.64 11.18 12.75
CA ILE A 162 -2.60 12.22 12.36
C ILE A 162 -3.79 11.60 11.65
N ASP A 163 -4.86 12.37 11.47
CA ASP A 163 -6.00 11.93 10.65
C ASP A 163 -5.66 11.89 9.15
N GLU A 164 -6.52 11.23 8.38
CA GLU A 164 -6.30 11.03 6.95
C GLU A 164 -6.39 12.35 6.16
N GLU A 165 -7.27 13.27 6.57
CA GLU A 165 -7.41 14.59 5.93
C GLU A 165 -6.13 15.41 6.09
N ALA A 166 -5.57 15.47 7.30
CA ALA A 166 -4.30 16.13 7.55
C ALA A 166 -3.13 15.47 6.79
N ALA A 167 -3.16 14.15 6.60
CA ALA A 167 -2.17 13.46 5.78
C ALA A 167 -2.27 13.83 4.31
N VAL A 168 -3.50 13.91 3.77
CA VAL A 168 -3.76 14.37 2.38
C VAL A 168 -3.28 15.81 2.20
N GLU A 169 -3.60 16.72 3.12
CA GLU A 169 -3.14 18.11 3.06
C GLU A 169 -1.60 18.21 3.05
N LYS A 170 -0.93 17.41 3.91
CA LYS A 170 0.53 17.38 3.92
C LYS A 170 1.13 16.90 2.62
N ILE A 171 0.53 15.90 1.98
CA ILE A 171 0.98 15.39 0.67
C ILE A 171 0.75 16.45 -0.41
N ASN A 172 -0.42 17.10 -0.40
CA ASN A 172 -0.76 18.13 -1.39
C ASN A 172 0.17 19.35 -1.34
N GLN A 173 0.73 19.71 -0.19
CA GLN A 173 1.73 20.78 -0.07
C GLN A 173 3.00 20.56 -0.91
N TYR A 174 3.26 19.32 -1.32
CA TYR A 174 4.42 18.96 -2.14
C TYR A 174 4.06 18.69 -3.61
N LEU A 175 2.77 18.57 -3.90
CA LEU A 175 2.28 18.33 -5.26
C LEU A 175 2.02 19.65 -5.98
N PRO A 176 2.10 19.67 -7.31
CA PRO A 176 1.65 20.82 -8.07
C PRO A 176 0.17 21.09 -7.79
N GLU A 177 -0.19 22.36 -7.71
CA GLU A 177 -1.59 22.78 -7.55
C GLU A 177 -2.40 22.31 -8.77
N GLU A 178 -3.49 21.61 -8.52
CA GLU A 178 -4.44 21.28 -9.58
C GLU A 178 -5.13 22.60 -9.96
N GLU A 179 -4.99 23.03 -11.22
CA GLU A 179 -5.86 24.08 -11.73
C GLU A 179 -7.31 23.56 -11.61
N PRO A 180 -8.25 24.37 -11.09
CA PRO A 180 -9.64 23.97 -11.04
C PRO A 180 -10.07 23.54 -12.43
N ASP A 181 -10.70 22.38 -12.55
CA ASP A 181 -11.30 21.89 -13.80
C ASP A 181 -12.43 22.88 -14.17
N ASP A 182 -12.08 23.89 -14.94
CA ASP A 182 -13.03 24.84 -15.49
C ASP A 182 -13.85 24.08 -16.54
N GLY A 183 -14.80 23.27 -16.02
CA GLY A 183 -15.68 22.43 -16.81
C GLY A 183 -16.31 23.21 -17.99
N LEU A 184 -15.70 23.09 -19.18
CA LEU A 184 -16.24 23.46 -20.46
C LEU A 184 -16.84 22.25 -21.15
#